data_eef6052986d8745c55855fb6862e6a8b
#
_entry.id   eef6052986d8745c55855fb6862e6a8b
#
_cell.length_a   1.000
_cell.length_b   1.000
_cell.length_c   1.000
_cell.angle_alpha   90.00
_cell.angle_beta   90.00
_cell.angle_gamma   90.00
#
_symmetry.space_group_name_H-M   'P 1'
#
loop_
_entity.id
_entity.type
_entity.pdbx_description
1 polymer ?
#
loop_
_entity_poly.entity_id
_entity_poly.type
_entity_poly.pdbx_seq_one_letter_code
_entity_poly.pdbx_strand_id
1 'polypeptide(L)'
;LIGMKPGEEKEVKWTHSHTHGDEVHSHDYDINVKVVAHKKSVTPELTDELAKTTFGYDTVEKLREAVKSEIESDKKNSLPTLKEDRVVEAVGKRLQLEEVPEEYKNEVFNEIAQEFLNGLQQQGMSLDMFLAARGIKTDDFISDLRVQAEERARQSLALDAVAAELKLEATEDDIRAEFERAGVPNVESAIEEWRKAGRLPAIRESIRRSKALDWLRDNATVTVVDEIAEAAKEEQKAEKKPAKKAPAKKKAAKKDEDAEKDAE
;
A
#
# COMPACT_ATOMS: atom_id res chain seq x y z
N LEU A 1 -24.20 -12.77 19.34
CA LEU A 1 -24.54 -11.65 20.24
C LEU A 1 -25.39 -10.57 19.56
N ILE A 2 -25.53 -10.64 18.21
CA ILE A 2 -26.36 -9.69 17.46
C ILE A 2 -27.83 -9.85 17.88
N GLY A 3 -28.50 -8.74 18.24
CA GLY A 3 -29.89 -8.70 18.63
C GLY A 3 -30.14 -8.88 20.14
N MET A 4 -29.12 -9.22 20.94
CA MET A 4 -29.26 -9.31 22.39
C MET A 4 -29.48 -7.94 23.04
N LYS A 5 -30.32 -7.88 24.06
CA LYS A 5 -30.61 -6.66 24.82
C LYS A 5 -29.72 -6.54 26.06
N PRO A 6 -29.49 -5.32 26.58
CA PRO A 6 -28.85 -5.16 27.90
C PRO A 6 -29.55 -5.99 29.00
N GLY A 7 -28.80 -6.74 29.78
CA GLY A 7 -29.26 -7.64 30.80
C GLY A 7 -29.49 -9.09 30.36
N GLU A 8 -29.52 -9.37 29.04
CA GLU A 8 -29.67 -10.73 28.57
C GLU A 8 -28.34 -11.51 28.69
N GLU A 9 -28.50 -12.79 29.02
CA GLU A 9 -27.42 -13.76 29.18
C GLU A 9 -27.58 -14.86 28.11
N LYS A 10 -26.47 -15.30 27.50
CA LYS A 10 -26.44 -16.37 26.51
C LYS A 10 -25.20 -17.21 26.70
N GLU A 11 -25.38 -18.52 26.72
CA GLU A 11 -24.29 -19.48 26.60
C GLU A 11 -23.88 -19.60 25.14
N VAL A 12 -22.58 -19.43 24.85
CA VAL A 12 -22.00 -19.55 23.51
C VAL A 12 -20.93 -20.61 23.56
N LYS A 13 -21.12 -21.65 22.73
CA LYS A 13 -20.16 -22.75 22.57
C LYS A 13 -19.58 -22.69 21.18
N TRP A 14 -18.27 -22.78 21.06
CA TRP A 14 -17.62 -22.92 19.78
C TRP A 14 -16.33 -23.72 19.91
N THR A 15 -15.96 -24.38 18.83
CA THR A 15 -14.70 -25.11 18.75
C THR A 15 -13.71 -24.29 17.90
N HIS A 16 -12.53 -24.02 18.44
CA HIS A 16 -11.43 -23.44 17.70
C HIS A 16 -10.45 -24.54 17.35
N SER A 17 -10.18 -24.72 16.05
CA SER A 17 -9.22 -25.68 15.57
C SER A 17 -8.07 -24.97 14.89
N HIS A 18 -6.84 -25.37 15.22
CA HIS A 18 -5.61 -24.91 14.57
C HIS A 18 -4.71 -26.07 14.26
N THR A 19 -3.91 -25.93 13.20
CA THR A 19 -3.03 -26.98 12.70
C THR A 19 -1.60 -26.64 13.06
N HIS A 20 -0.90 -27.63 13.67
CA HIS A 20 0.54 -27.59 13.90
C HIS A 20 1.19 -28.75 13.12
N GLY A 21 1.79 -28.44 11.97
CA GLY A 21 2.25 -29.48 11.04
C GLY A 21 1.08 -30.30 10.50
N ASP A 22 1.11 -31.61 10.67
CA ASP A 22 0.05 -32.54 10.24
C ASP A 22 -0.99 -32.82 11.33
N GLU A 23 -0.85 -32.24 12.53
CA GLU A 23 -1.76 -32.45 13.65
C GLU A 23 -2.76 -31.30 13.79
N VAL A 24 -4.06 -31.65 13.90
CA VAL A 24 -5.14 -30.70 14.14
C VAL A 24 -5.48 -30.73 15.64
N HIS A 25 -5.28 -29.60 16.30
CA HIS A 25 -5.68 -29.40 17.69
C HIS A 25 -6.99 -28.64 17.74
N SER A 26 -7.97 -29.18 18.47
CA SER A 26 -9.28 -28.56 18.66
C SER A 26 -9.49 -28.22 20.14
N HIS A 27 -9.91 -27.01 20.40
CA HIS A 27 -10.26 -26.52 21.73
C HIS A 27 -11.73 -26.12 21.77
N ASP A 28 -12.48 -26.71 22.69
CA ASP A 28 -13.87 -26.38 22.93
C ASP A 28 -13.98 -25.28 23.95
N TYR A 29 -14.72 -24.24 23.63
CA TYR A 29 -15.00 -23.10 24.49
C TYR A 29 -16.47 -23.05 24.84
N ASP A 30 -16.75 -22.90 26.13
CA ASP A 30 -18.08 -22.71 26.70
C ASP A 30 -18.07 -21.42 27.52
N ILE A 31 -18.72 -20.38 27.01
CA ILE A 31 -18.70 -19.06 27.64
C ILE A 31 -20.11 -18.56 27.85
N ASN A 32 -20.39 -18.13 29.09
CA ASN A 32 -21.57 -17.38 29.43
C ASN A 32 -21.36 -15.90 29.24
N VAL A 33 -22.08 -15.32 28.29
CA VAL A 33 -21.98 -13.89 27.94
C VAL A 33 -23.20 -13.17 28.45
N LYS A 34 -22.98 -12.10 29.24
CA LYS A 34 -24.00 -11.16 29.66
C LYS A 34 -23.79 -9.82 29.00
N VAL A 35 -24.80 -9.32 28.28
CA VAL A 35 -24.76 -7.98 27.69
C VAL A 35 -25.03 -6.95 28.78
N VAL A 36 -24.01 -6.19 29.15
CA VAL A 36 -24.15 -5.16 30.23
C VAL A 36 -24.77 -3.89 29.67
N ALA A 37 -24.37 -3.46 28.49
CA ALA A 37 -24.87 -2.24 27.85
C ALA A 37 -24.64 -2.25 26.32
N HIS A 38 -25.53 -1.59 25.63
CA HIS A 38 -25.31 -1.21 24.23
C HIS A 38 -24.80 0.23 24.21
N LYS A 39 -23.61 0.43 23.64
CA LYS A 39 -23.06 1.76 23.43
C LYS A 39 -23.11 2.09 21.94
N LYS A 40 -23.64 3.26 21.62
CA LYS A 40 -23.61 3.81 20.26
C LYS A 40 -22.55 4.89 20.23
N SER A 41 -21.64 4.81 19.26
CA SER A 41 -20.73 5.92 18.97
C SER A 41 -21.54 7.05 18.32
N VAL A 42 -21.53 8.21 18.94
CA VAL A 42 -22.16 9.42 18.39
C VAL A 42 -21.04 10.42 18.12
N THR A 43 -20.90 10.79 16.86
CA THR A 43 -19.96 11.86 16.47
C THR A 43 -20.58 13.19 16.88
N PRO A 44 -19.96 13.99 17.76
CA PRO A 44 -20.48 15.31 18.12
C PRO A 44 -20.40 16.25 16.92
N GLU A 45 -21.29 17.22 16.88
CA GLU A 45 -21.20 18.30 15.91
C GLU A 45 -19.95 19.17 16.17
N LEU A 46 -19.28 19.58 15.10
CA LEU A 46 -18.09 20.41 15.18
C LEU A 46 -18.50 21.86 15.51
N THR A 47 -18.42 22.20 16.79
CA THR A 47 -18.72 23.54 17.31
C THR A 47 -17.45 24.24 17.78
N ASP A 48 -17.51 25.57 17.94
CA ASP A 48 -16.38 26.35 18.47
C ASP A 48 -15.98 25.90 19.87
N GLU A 49 -16.95 25.49 20.70
CA GLU A 49 -16.68 24.93 22.03
C GLU A 49 -15.90 23.62 21.94
N LEU A 50 -16.28 22.72 21.03
CA LEU A 50 -15.54 21.47 20.79
C LEU A 50 -14.14 21.75 20.23
N ALA A 51 -14.03 22.70 19.30
CA ALA A 51 -12.73 23.12 18.75
C ALA A 51 -11.79 23.62 19.84
N LYS A 52 -12.32 24.37 20.81
CA LYS A 52 -11.56 24.94 21.91
C LYS A 52 -11.17 23.89 22.97
N THR A 53 -12.11 23.06 23.37
CA THR A 53 -11.90 22.10 24.47
C THR A 53 -11.08 20.88 24.06
N THR A 54 -11.25 20.43 22.83
CA THR A 54 -10.62 19.19 22.34
C THR A 54 -9.35 19.45 21.52
N PHE A 55 -9.33 20.49 20.71
CA PHE A 55 -8.25 20.79 19.76
C PHE A 55 -7.45 22.04 20.11
N GLY A 56 -7.90 22.86 21.08
CA GLY A 56 -7.19 24.06 21.52
C GLY A 56 -7.32 25.29 20.59
N TYR A 57 -8.25 25.25 19.64
CA TYR A 57 -8.52 26.37 18.73
C TYR A 57 -9.79 27.10 19.13
N ASP A 58 -9.75 28.45 19.17
CA ASP A 58 -10.88 29.26 19.63
C ASP A 58 -12.15 29.12 18.78
N THR A 59 -12.00 28.79 17.50
CA THR A 59 -13.12 28.64 16.56
C THR A 59 -12.90 27.48 15.60
N VAL A 60 -13.98 26.94 15.06
CA VAL A 60 -13.94 25.90 13.98
C VAL A 60 -13.19 26.41 12.76
N GLU A 61 -13.29 27.70 12.46
CA GLU A 61 -12.61 28.30 11.31
C GLU A 61 -11.09 28.26 11.47
N LYS A 62 -10.58 28.66 12.65
CA LYS A 62 -9.14 28.55 12.98
C LYS A 62 -8.65 27.09 12.98
N LEU A 63 -9.45 26.16 13.47
CA LEU A 63 -9.13 24.73 13.39
C LEU A 63 -9.01 24.27 11.95
N ARG A 64 -9.95 24.64 11.09
CA ARG A 64 -9.92 24.29 9.66
C ARG A 64 -8.71 24.89 8.94
N GLU A 65 -8.37 26.13 9.23
CA GLU A 65 -7.17 26.78 8.68
C GLU A 65 -5.89 26.08 9.12
N ALA A 66 -5.79 25.71 10.38
CA ALA A 66 -4.63 24.98 10.92
C ALA A 66 -4.49 23.59 10.26
N VAL A 67 -5.57 22.81 10.20
CA VAL A 67 -5.59 21.49 9.52
C VAL A 67 -5.25 21.62 8.04
N LYS A 68 -5.79 22.65 7.36
CA LYS A 68 -5.46 22.91 5.96
C LYS A 68 -3.98 23.21 5.78
N SER A 69 -3.41 24.07 6.62
CA SER A 69 -1.99 24.41 6.58
C SER A 69 -1.10 23.19 6.85
N GLU A 70 -1.50 22.33 7.80
CA GLU A 70 -0.79 21.07 8.10
C GLU A 70 -0.81 20.11 6.90
N ILE A 71 -1.98 19.88 6.31
CA ILE A 71 -2.12 19.04 5.11
C ILE A 71 -1.30 19.61 3.92
N GLU A 72 -1.31 20.93 3.73
CA GLU A 72 -0.52 21.57 2.68
C GLU A 72 1.00 21.40 2.93
N SER A 73 1.42 21.53 4.18
CA SER A 73 2.82 21.29 4.58
C SER A 73 3.23 19.86 4.35
N ASP A 74 2.43 18.89 4.79
CA ASP A 74 2.70 17.47 4.63
C ASP A 74 2.78 17.07 3.15
N LYS A 75 1.83 17.52 2.35
CA LYS A 75 1.86 17.32 0.89
C LYS A 75 3.11 17.92 0.25
N LYS A 76 3.48 19.15 0.66
CA LYS A 76 4.69 19.79 0.15
C LYS A 76 5.95 19.05 0.53
N ASN A 77 6.01 18.51 1.75
CA ASN A 77 7.15 17.74 2.24
C ASN A 77 7.26 16.37 1.56
N SER A 78 6.15 15.77 1.13
CA SER A 78 6.13 14.49 0.41
C SER A 78 6.34 14.61 -1.11
N LEU A 79 6.27 15.81 -1.70
CA LEU A 79 6.48 16.01 -3.13
C LEU A 79 7.84 15.51 -3.66
N PRO A 80 8.98 15.71 -2.97
CA PRO A 80 10.26 15.18 -3.43
C PRO A 80 10.25 13.67 -3.57
N THR A 81 9.76 12.96 -2.54
CA THR A 81 9.64 11.50 -2.56
C THR A 81 8.71 11.02 -3.67
N LEU A 82 7.55 11.67 -3.82
CA LEU A 82 6.62 11.35 -4.90
C LEU A 82 7.26 11.54 -6.30
N LYS A 83 8.09 12.58 -6.45
CA LYS A 83 8.82 12.82 -7.70
C LYS A 83 9.80 11.67 -7.99
N GLU A 84 10.54 11.21 -6.98
CA GLU A 84 11.46 10.09 -7.09
C GLU A 84 10.72 8.80 -7.45
N ASP A 85 9.64 8.48 -6.74
CA ASP A 85 8.81 7.31 -7.00
C ASP A 85 8.28 7.30 -8.46
N ARG A 86 7.75 8.43 -8.93
CA ARG A 86 7.25 8.55 -10.31
C ARG A 86 8.35 8.42 -11.36
N VAL A 87 9.54 8.92 -11.09
CA VAL A 87 10.69 8.79 -11.97
C VAL A 87 11.13 7.33 -12.05
N VAL A 88 11.26 6.64 -10.92
CA VAL A 88 11.63 5.23 -10.83
C VAL A 88 10.60 4.36 -11.53
N GLU A 89 9.30 4.58 -11.28
CA GLU A 89 8.20 3.90 -11.94
C GLU A 89 8.26 4.07 -13.47
N ALA A 90 8.48 5.31 -13.93
CA ALA A 90 8.54 5.63 -15.35
C ALA A 90 9.74 4.97 -16.06
N VAL A 91 10.88 4.86 -15.39
CA VAL A 91 12.08 4.20 -15.93
C VAL A 91 11.91 2.68 -15.88
N GLY A 92 11.37 2.12 -14.79
CA GLY A 92 11.05 0.69 -14.68
C GLY A 92 10.12 0.20 -15.80
N LYS A 93 9.10 0.99 -16.16
CA LYS A 93 8.19 0.69 -17.27
C LYS A 93 8.85 0.72 -18.65
N ARG A 94 9.99 1.40 -18.80
CA ARG A 94 10.75 1.46 -20.06
C ARG A 94 11.79 0.36 -20.18
N LEU A 95 12.03 -0.40 -19.14
CA LEU A 95 12.96 -1.53 -19.17
C LEU A 95 12.45 -2.60 -20.15
N GLN A 96 13.24 -2.86 -21.19
CA GLN A 96 12.97 -3.90 -22.17
C GLN A 96 13.53 -5.23 -21.67
N LEU A 97 12.80 -5.83 -20.74
CA LEU A 97 13.11 -7.14 -20.21
C LEU A 97 11.85 -7.99 -20.27
N GLU A 98 11.91 -9.16 -20.92
CA GLU A 98 10.75 -10.04 -21.04
C GLU A 98 10.32 -10.55 -19.66
N GLU A 99 11.27 -11.06 -18.86
CA GLU A 99 11.01 -11.59 -17.54
C GLU A 99 12.18 -11.31 -16.58
N VAL A 100 11.87 -10.93 -15.36
CA VAL A 100 12.85 -10.80 -14.27
C VAL A 100 13.22 -12.21 -13.80
N PRO A 101 14.53 -12.54 -13.63
CA PRO A 101 14.95 -13.83 -13.10
C PRO A 101 14.28 -14.17 -11.78
N GLU A 102 13.80 -15.42 -11.65
CA GLU A 102 13.07 -15.88 -10.46
C GLU A 102 13.90 -15.75 -9.19
N GLU A 103 15.20 -16.04 -9.26
CA GLU A 103 16.11 -15.92 -8.11
C GLU A 103 16.13 -14.48 -7.60
N TYR A 104 16.19 -13.51 -8.51
CA TYR A 104 16.21 -12.09 -8.15
C TYR A 104 14.86 -11.62 -7.60
N LYS A 105 13.74 -12.05 -8.19
CA LYS A 105 12.39 -11.78 -7.63
C LYS A 105 12.27 -12.31 -6.22
N ASN A 106 12.76 -13.52 -5.95
CA ASN A 106 12.71 -14.11 -4.62
C ASN A 106 13.63 -13.40 -3.61
N GLU A 107 14.79 -12.92 -4.04
CA GLU A 107 15.68 -12.12 -3.20
C GLU A 107 14.97 -10.81 -2.78
N VAL A 108 14.42 -10.06 -3.74
CA VAL A 108 13.68 -8.82 -3.47
C VAL A 108 12.42 -9.07 -2.63
N PHE A 109 11.72 -10.19 -2.87
CA PHE A 109 10.58 -10.58 -2.04
C PHE A 109 10.98 -10.77 -0.57
N ASN A 110 12.10 -11.47 -0.33
CA ASN A 110 12.59 -11.70 1.02
C ASN A 110 13.00 -10.39 1.71
N GLU A 111 13.61 -9.45 0.97
CA GLU A 111 13.95 -8.13 1.49
C GLU A 111 12.69 -7.36 1.91
N ILE A 112 11.70 -7.26 1.02
CA ILE A 112 10.44 -6.54 1.32
C ILE A 112 9.70 -7.19 2.49
N ALA A 113 9.63 -8.52 2.51
CA ALA A 113 8.99 -9.26 3.59
C ALA A 113 9.69 -9.01 4.94
N GLN A 114 11.02 -8.99 4.95
CA GLN A 114 11.81 -8.73 6.15
C GLN A 114 11.66 -7.27 6.61
N GLU A 115 11.70 -6.31 5.70
CA GLU A 115 11.45 -4.89 5.99
C GLU A 115 10.06 -4.70 6.62
N PHE A 116 9.05 -5.35 6.05
CA PHE A 116 7.67 -5.30 6.55
C PHE A 116 7.55 -5.89 7.96
N LEU A 117 8.10 -7.09 8.18
CA LEU A 117 8.07 -7.76 9.48
C LEU A 117 8.80 -6.95 10.56
N ASN A 118 9.95 -6.37 10.22
CA ASN A 118 10.69 -5.49 11.12
C ASN A 118 9.88 -4.24 11.49
N GLY A 119 9.17 -3.65 10.51
CA GLY A 119 8.28 -2.51 10.75
C GLY A 119 7.12 -2.85 11.67
N LEU A 120 6.50 -4.03 11.52
CA LEU A 120 5.46 -4.51 12.44
C LEU A 120 6.01 -4.74 13.84
N GLN A 121 7.18 -5.36 13.95
CA GLN A 121 7.82 -5.62 15.25
C GLN A 121 8.13 -4.33 16.01
N GLN A 122 8.60 -3.28 15.33
CA GLN A 122 8.81 -1.97 15.95
C GLN A 122 7.52 -1.35 16.48
N GLN A 123 6.39 -1.67 15.87
CA GLN A 123 5.06 -1.25 16.33
C GLN A 123 4.44 -2.19 17.37
N GLY A 124 5.16 -3.24 17.79
CA GLY A 124 4.67 -4.26 18.73
C GLY A 124 3.54 -5.12 18.15
N MET A 125 3.45 -5.23 16.83
CA MET A 125 2.38 -5.95 16.13
C MET A 125 2.92 -7.21 15.46
N SER A 126 2.17 -8.32 15.53
CA SER A 126 2.46 -9.52 14.75
C SER A 126 1.80 -9.47 13.37
N LEU A 127 2.30 -10.26 12.43
CA LEU A 127 1.68 -10.39 11.10
C LEU A 127 0.22 -10.84 11.20
N ASP A 128 -0.08 -11.82 12.05
CA ASP A 128 -1.45 -12.32 12.24
C ASP A 128 -2.40 -11.24 12.76
N MET A 129 -1.94 -10.42 13.71
CA MET A 129 -2.71 -9.28 14.22
C MET A 129 -2.97 -8.25 13.13
N PHE A 130 -1.96 -7.96 12.30
CA PHE A 130 -2.09 -7.04 11.18
C PHE A 130 -3.11 -7.54 10.14
N LEU A 131 -2.98 -8.80 9.70
CA LEU A 131 -3.87 -9.42 8.73
C LEU A 131 -5.31 -9.49 9.24
N ALA A 132 -5.50 -9.90 10.49
CA ALA A 132 -6.81 -9.96 11.14
C ALA A 132 -7.46 -8.57 11.24
N ALA A 133 -6.71 -7.55 11.63
CA ALA A 133 -7.20 -6.18 11.73
C ALA A 133 -7.63 -5.59 10.37
N ARG A 134 -6.96 -6.01 9.29
CA ARG A 134 -7.25 -5.59 7.92
C ARG A 134 -8.24 -6.49 7.19
N GLY A 135 -8.55 -7.67 7.72
CA GLY A 135 -9.40 -8.68 7.07
C GLY A 135 -8.77 -9.27 5.79
N ILE A 136 -7.43 -9.29 5.72
CA ILE A 136 -6.67 -9.78 4.57
C ILE A 136 -6.26 -11.22 4.84
N LYS A 137 -6.37 -12.09 3.84
CA LYS A 137 -5.87 -13.47 3.93
C LYS A 137 -4.38 -13.50 3.68
N THR A 138 -3.70 -14.44 4.33
CA THR A 138 -2.24 -14.63 4.18
C THR A 138 -1.83 -14.86 2.71
N ASP A 139 -2.59 -15.67 1.97
CA ASP A 139 -2.27 -15.96 0.56
C ASP A 139 -2.40 -14.72 -0.33
N ASP A 140 -3.44 -13.90 -0.11
CA ASP A 140 -3.64 -12.64 -0.83
C ASP A 140 -2.48 -11.67 -0.52
N PHE A 141 -2.10 -11.56 0.76
CA PHE A 141 -0.97 -10.74 1.18
C PHE A 141 0.36 -11.18 0.55
N ILE A 142 0.65 -12.48 0.53
CA ILE A 142 1.87 -13.01 -0.11
C ILE A 142 1.84 -12.75 -1.61
N SER A 143 0.68 -12.90 -2.27
CA SER A 143 0.53 -12.60 -3.68
C SER A 143 0.81 -11.13 -3.99
N ASP A 144 0.29 -10.21 -3.19
CA ASP A 144 0.54 -8.78 -3.34
C ASP A 144 2.01 -8.43 -3.13
N LEU A 145 2.68 -9.04 -2.13
CA LEU A 145 4.12 -8.86 -1.93
C LEU A 145 4.96 -9.36 -3.11
N ARG A 146 4.56 -10.46 -3.76
CA ARG A 146 5.26 -10.97 -4.96
C ARG A 146 5.15 -10.02 -6.13
N VAL A 147 3.97 -9.41 -6.33
CA VAL A 147 3.77 -8.38 -7.36
C VAL A 147 4.65 -7.16 -7.09
N GLN A 148 4.69 -6.70 -5.84
CA GLN A 148 5.55 -5.59 -5.44
C GLN A 148 7.04 -5.92 -5.61
N ALA A 149 7.44 -7.17 -5.31
CA ALA A 149 8.82 -7.61 -5.48
C ALA A 149 9.25 -7.62 -6.95
N GLU A 150 8.39 -8.08 -7.86
CA GLU A 150 8.67 -8.03 -9.29
C GLU A 150 8.80 -6.59 -9.80
N GLU A 151 7.91 -5.70 -9.36
CA GLU A 151 7.98 -4.29 -9.74
C GLU A 151 9.24 -3.61 -9.21
N ARG A 152 9.58 -3.83 -7.92
CA ARG A 152 10.83 -3.29 -7.32
C ARG A 152 12.08 -3.86 -7.98
N ALA A 153 12.07 -5.14 -8.34
CA ALA A 153 13.16 -5.77 -9.08
C ALA A 153 13.35 -5.14 -10.48
N ARG A 154 12.27 -4.91 -11.23
CA ARG A 154 12.31 -4.20 -12.50
C ARG A 154 12.86 -2.79 -12.36
N GLN A 155 12.43 -2.06 -11.36
CA GLN A 155 12.89 -0.71 -11.07
C GLN A 155 14.39 -0.68 -10.75
N SER A 156 14.87 -1.62 -9.92
CA SER A 156 16.29 -1.75 -9.58
C SER A 156 17.14 -2.05 -10.81
N LEU A 157 16.72 -2.99 -11.65
CA LEU A 157 17.42 -3.32 -12.90
C LEU A 157 17.44 -2.14 -13.90
N ALA A 158 16.37 -1.35 -13.93
CA ALA A 158 16.31 -0.16 -14.75
C ALA A 158 17.29 0.92 -14.28
N LEU A 159 17.41 1.10 -12.94
CA LEU A 159 18.41 2.01 -12.36
C LEU A 159 19.85 1.52 -12.61
N ASP A 160 20.10 0.21 -12.54
CA ASP A 160 21.40 -0.39 -12.84
C ASP A 160 21.79 -0.14 -14.33
N ALA A 161 20.83 -0.26 -15.25
CA ALA A 161 21.05 0.04 -16.65
C ALA A 161 21.38 1.53 -16.87
N VAL A 162 20.68 2.44 -16.18
CA VAL A 162 20.99 3.88 -16.23
C VAL A 162 22.37 4.16 -15.63
N ALA A 163 22.70 3.56 -14.47
CA ALA A 163 24.00 3.72 -13.84
C ALA A 163 25.14 3.24 -14.74
N ALA A 164 24.92 2.13 -15.46
CA ALA A 164 25.90 1.59 -16.40
C ALA A 164 26.09 2.49 -17.63
N GLU A 165 25.01 3.00 -18.22
CA GLU A 165 25.05 3.91 -19.37
C GLU A 165 25.77 5.22 -19.01
N LEU A 166 25.48 5.76 -17.84
CA LEU A 166 26.11 6.98 -17.34
C LEU A 166 27.51 6.76 -16.75
N LYS A 167 27.98 5.50 -16.69
CA LYS A 167 29.25 5.09 -16.10
C LYS A 167 29.44 5.61 -14.68
N LEU A 168 28.38 5.53 -13.88
CA LEU A 168 28.41 5.96 -12.48
C LEU A 168 29.20 4.95 -11.65
N GLU A 169 30.14 5.46 -10.88
CA GLU A 169 30.98 4.66 -9.98
C GLU A 169 30.70 5.03 -8.53
N ALA A 170 30.80 4.04 -7.64
CA ALA A 170 30.81 4.24 -6.20
C ALA A 170 32.26 4.31 -5.71
N THR A 171 32.68 5.49 -5.26
CA THR A 171 34.01 5.73 -4.72
C THR A 171 34.12 5.29 -3.27
N GLU A 172 35.32 5.21 -2.71
CA GLU A 172 35.52 4.93 -1.28
C GLU A 172 34.92 6.04 -0.39
N ASP A 173 34.93 7.29 -0.87
CA ASP A 173 34.31 8.41 -0.15
C ASP A 173 32.78 8.29 -0.13
N ASP A 174 32.17 7.81 -1.20
CA ASP A 174 30.73 7.54 -1.23
C ASP A 174 30.36 6.44 -0.23
N ILE A 175 31.16 5.38 -0.15
CA ILE A 175 30.95 4.29 0.80
C ILE A 175 31.05 4.83 2.23
N ARG A 176 32.07 5.65 2.52
CA ARG A 176 32.23 6.29 3.82
C ARG A 176 31.02 7.15 4.19
N ALA A 177 30.59 8.00 3.26
CA ALA A 177 29.42 8.85 3.46
C ALA A 177 28.13 8.04 3.74
N GLU A 178 27.97 6.87 3.12
CA GLU A 178 26.83 5.99 3.35
C GLU A 178 26.82 5.41 4.77
N PHE A 179 27.99 4.94 5.26
CA PHE A 179 28.13 4.47 6.64
C PHE A 179 27.94 5.59 7.67
N GLU A 180 28.43 6.81 7.38
CA GLU A 180 28.21 7.99 8.22
C GLU A 180 26.71 8.35 8.29
N ARG A 181 26.01 8.34 7.15
CA ARG A 181 24.57 8.58 7.09
C ARG A 181 23.77 7.55 7.88
N ALA A 182 24.18 6.28 7.83
CA ALA A 182 23.59 5.21 8.62
C ALA A 182 23.90 5.31 10.13
N GLY A 183 24.71 6.28 10.56
CA GLY A 183 25.06 6.49 11.95
C GLY A 183 25.93 5.38 12.54
N VAL A 184 26.70 4.68 11.70
CA VAL A 184 27.53 3.56 12.14
C VAL A 184 28.72 4.11 12.96
N PRO A 185 28.89 3.70 14.21
CA PRO A 185 30.06 4.08 14.99
C PRO A 185 31.31 3.43 14.40
N ASN A 186 32.41 4.19 14.31
CA ASN A 186 33.70 3.73 13.78
C ASN A 186 33.62 3.22 12.34
N VAL A 187 33.33 4.13 11.41
CA VAL A 187 33.09 3.88 9.98
C VAL A 187 34.21 3.06 9.33
N GLU A 188 35.50 3.39 9.61
CA GLU A 188 36.61 2.65 9.03
C GLU A 188 36.63 1.17 9.41
N SER A 189 36.38 0.87 10.68
CA SER A 189 36.31 -0.52 11.15
C SER A 189 35.15 -1.28 10.50
N ALA A 190 34.00 -0.62 10.40
CA ALA A 190 32.82 -1.20 9.77
C ALA A 190 33.05 -1.49 8.28
N ILE A 191 33.67 -0.57 7.54
CA ILE A 191 34.04 -0.77 6.13
C ILE A 191 34.99 -1.97 5.98
N GLU A 192 36.02 -2.08 6.85
CA GLU A 192 36.95 -3.20 6.82
C GLU A 192 36.26 -4.55 7.13
N GLU A 193 35.33 -4.57 8.08
CA GLU A 193 34.52 -5.76 8.38
C GLU A 193 33.64 -6.16 7.19
N TRP A 194 33.00 -5.21 6.56
CA TRP A 194 32.18 -5.44 5.37
C TRP A 194 33.02 -5.88 4.17
N ARG A 195 34.23 -5.34 4.03
CA ARG A 195 35.19 -5.76 3.01
C ARG A 195 35.60 -7.21 3.21
N LYS A 196 35.96 -7.60 4.44
CA LYS A 196 36.31 -8.99 4.78
C LYS A 196 35.14 -9.96 4.59
N ALA A 197 33.93 -9.50 4.87
CA ALA A 197 32.71 -10.29 4.68
C ALA A 197 32.23 -10.35 3.22
N GLY A 198 32.90 -9.66 2.28
CA GLY A 198 32.51 -9.63 0.86
C GLY A 198 31.21 -8.87 0.58
N ARG A 199 30.80 -7.97 1.48
CA ARG A 199 29.51 -7.25 1.38
C ARG A 199 29.59 -5.89 0.69
N LEU A 200 30.79 -5.34 0.47
CA LEU A 200 30.96 -4.03 -0.16
C LEU A 200 30.37 -3.94 -1.59
N PRO A 201 30.36 -4.98 -2.43
CA PRO A 201 29.72 -4.90 -3.73
C PRO A 201 28.25 -4.47 -3.66
N ALA A 202 27.47 -4.99 -2.73
CA ALA A 202 26.06 -4.64 -2.56
C ALA A 202 25.88 -3.16 -2.21
N ILE A 203 26.73 -2.60 -1.33
CA ILE A 203 26.72 -1.15 -1.02
C ILE A 203 27.08 -0.33 -2.25
N ARG A 204 28.09 -0.75 -3.02
CA ARG A 204 28.47 -0.04 -4.25
C ARG A 204 27.34 -0.02 -5.27
N GLU A 205 26.59 -1.11 -5.40
CA GLU A 205 25.41 -1.17 -6.27
C GLU A 205 24.32 -0.21 -5.77
N SER A 206 24.02 -0.22 -4.48
CA SER A 206 23.05 0.69 -3.88
C SER A 206 23.44 2.16 -4.13
N ILE A 207 24.72 2.52 -3.94
CA ILE A 207 25.22 3.87 -4.21
C ILE A 207 25.09 4.25 -5.69
N ARG A 208 25.41 3.33 -6.61
CA ARG A 208 25.25 3.58 -8.05
C ARG A 208 23.80 3.82 -8.43
N ARG A 209 22.86 3.04 -7.86
CA ARG A 209 21.41 3.23 -8.06
C ARG A 209 20.96 4.58 -7.51
N SER A 210 21.42 4.96 -6.31
CA SER A 210 21.11 6.28 -5.73
C SER A 210 21.60 7.41 -6.62
N LYS A 211 22.84 7.34 -7.13
CA LYS A 211 23.38 8.34 -8.06
C LYS A 211 22.60 8.39 -9.38
N ALA A 212 22.14 7.24 -9.88
CA ALA A 212 21.30 7.17 -11.08
C ALA A 212 19.94 7.83 -10.84
N LEU A 213 19.34 7.59 -9.67
CA LEU A 213 18.10 8.22 -9.27
C LEU A 213 18.24 9.73 -9.12
N ASP A 214 19.31 10.21 -8.48
CA ASP A 214 19.61 11.64 -8.35
C ASP A 214 19.72 12.30 -9.73
N TRP A 215 20.49 11.69 -10.63
CA TRP A 215 20.62 12.17 -12.01
C TRP A 215 19.27 12.20 -12.73
N LEU A 216 18.49 11.15 -12.64
CA LEU A 216 17.15 11.08 -13.24
C LEU A 216 16.22 12.13 -12.67
N ARG A 217 16.22 12.32 -11.34
CA ARG A 217 15.40 13.33 -10.66
C ARG A 217 15.75 14.75 -11.14
N ASP A 218 17.02 15.03 -11.30
CA ASP A 218 17.50 16.37 -11.66
C ASP A 218 17.30 16.68 -13.17
N ASN A 219 17.28 15.63 -14.01
CA ASN A 219 17.07 15.76 -15.46
C ASN A 219 15.64 15.44 -15.91
N ALA A 220 14.74 15.03 -15.01
CA ALA A 220 13.37 14.72 -15.37
C ALA A 220 12.56 15.99 -15.64
N THR A 221 11.79 15.99 -16.72
CA THR A 221 10.78 17.01 -16.98
C THR A 221 9.56 16.73 -16.08
N VAL A 222 9.32 17.61 -15.11
CA VAL A 222 8.21 17.48 -14.16
C VAL A 222 7.02 18.28 -14.65
N THR A 223 5.88 17.61 -14.80
CA THR A 223 4.59 18.27 -15.03
C THR A 223 3.80 18.21 -13.73
N VAL A 224 3.50 19.38 -13.17
CA VAL A 224 2.65 19.46 -11.98
C VAL A 224 1.18 19.34 -12.41
N VAL A 225 0.51 18.33 -11.88
CA VAL A 225 -0.91 18.05 -12.14
C VAL A 225 -1.69 18.27 -10.85
N ASP A 226 -2.71 19.11 -10.91
CA ASP A 226 -3.69 19.24 -9.84
C ASP A 226 -4.77 18.17 -10.03
N GLU A 227 -4.59 17.02 -9.35
CA GLU A 227 -5.48 15.85 -9.46
C GLU A 227 -6.94 16.21 -9.09
N ILE A 228 -7.15 17.14 -8.16
CA ILE A 228 -8.50 17.57 -7.77
C ILE A 228 -9.14 18.38 -8.90
N ALA A 229 -8.38 19.29 -9.51
CA ALA A 229 -8.87 20.07 -10.63
C ALA A 229 -9.10 19.22 -11.88
N GLU A 230 -8.32 18.18 -12.10
CA GLU A 230 -8.51 17.24 -13.22
C GLU A 230 -9.69 16.30 -12.98
N ALA A 231 -9.84 15.72 -11.79
CA ALA A 231 -10.99 14.90 -11.42
C ALA A 231 -12.31 15.67 -11.57
N ALA A 232 -12.35 16.92 -11.10
CA ALA A 232 -13.52 17.80 -11.28
C ALA A 232 -13.82 18.09 -12.76
N LYS A 233 -12.80 18.20 -13.62
CA LYS A 233 -12.98 18.37 -15.07
C LYS A 233 -13.48 17.08 -15.75
N GLU A 234 -13.03 15.91 -15.29
CA GLU A 234 -13.49 14.62 -15.81
C GLU A 234 -14.94 14.34 -15.41
N GLU A 235 -15.33 14.63 -14.18
CA GLU A 235 -16.73 14.53 -13.73
C GLU A 235 -17.65 15.45 -14.56
N GLN A 236 -17.25 16.69 -14.78
CA GLN A 236 -18.00 17.61 -15.63
C GLN A 236 -18.08 17.16 -17.10
N LYS A 237 -17.04 16.47 -17.61
CA LYS A 237 -17.06 15.88 -18.95
C LYS A 237 -17.94 14.64 -19.03
N ALA A 238 -18.01 13.85 -17.96
CA ALA A 238 -18.89 12.68 -17.88
C ALA A 238 -20.37 13.08 -17.83
N GLU A 239 -20.70 14.12 -17.07
CA GLU A 239 -22.07 14.66 -17.01
C GLU A 239 -22.53 15.32 -18.33
N LYS A 240 -21.61 15.88 -19.12
CA LYS A 240 -21.92 16.50 -20.43
C LYS A 240 -22.01 15.54 -21.60
N LYS A 241 -21.73 14.23 -21.42
CA LYS A 241 -21.97 13.24 -22.47
C LYS A 241 -23.45 12.87 -22.49
N PRO A 242 -24.21 13.21 -23.57
CA PRO A 242 -25.62 12.88 -23.64
C PRO A 242 -25.78 11.34 -23.62
N ALA A 243 -26.66 10.87 -22.74
CA ALA A 243 -27.06 9.47 -22.67
C ALA A 243 -27.45 8.97 -24.06
N LYS A 244 -26.69 8.08 -24.66
CA LYS A 244 -27.08 7.38 -25.88
C LYS A 244 -28.36 6.63 -25.56
N LYS A 245 -29.49 7.07 -26.20
CA LYS A 245 -30.79 6.42 -26.15
C LYS A 245 -30.63 4.94 -26.48
N ALA A 246 -31.01 4.08 -25.53
CA ALA A 246 -31.13 2.66 -25.77
C ALA A 246 -32.10 2.41 -26.95
N PRO A 247 -31.83 1.45 -27.85
CA PRO A 247 -32.75 1.16 -28.96
C PRO A 247 -34.02 0.54 -28.42
N ALA A 248 -35.14 1.12 -28.84
CA ALA A 248 -36.50 0.69 -28.49
C ALA A 248 -36.70 -0.78 -28.94
N LYS A 249 -37.03 -1.66 -28.01
CA LYS A 249 -37.53 -3.02 -28.31
C LYS A 249 -38.83 -2.91 -29.07
N LYS A 250 -38.83 -3.28 -30.37
CA LYS A 250 -40.04 -3.54 -31.16
C LYS A 250 -40.80 -4.68 -30.51
N LYS A 251 -42.04 -4.41 -30.07
CA LYS A 251 -43.05 -5.42 -29.76
C LYS A 251 -43.43 -6.14 -31.06
N ALA A 252 -43.13 -7.43 -31.14
CA ALA A 252 -43.75 -8.29 -32.16
C ALA A 252 -45.12 -8.70 -31.64
N ALA A 253 -46.12 -8.40 -32.45
CA ALA A 253 -47.53 -8.78 -32.22
C ALA A 253 -47.70 -10.28 -32.44
N LYS A 254 -48.44 -10.88 -31.51
CA LYS A 254 -49.06 -12.20 -31.65
C LYS A 254 -50.06 -12.19 -32.81
N LYS A 255 -49.99 -13.18 -33.64
CA LYS A 255 -51.09 -13.62 -34.50
C LYS A 255 -51.29 -15.10 -34.22
N ASP A 256 -52.45 -15.39 -33.64
CA ASP A 256 -53.04 -16.71 -33.53
C ASP A 256 -53.39 -17.19 -34.92
N GLU A 257 -53.16 -18.45 -35.21
CA GLU A 257 -54.09 -19.26 -36.08
C GLU A 257 -53.85 -20.74 -35.79
N ASP A 258 -55.01 -21.32 -35.58
CA ASP A 258 -55.38 -22.70 -35.34
C ASP A 258 -54.94 -23.69 -36.45
N ALA A 259 -54.96 -24.92 -36.02
CA ALA A 259 -55.41 -26.13 -36.68
C ALA A 259 -54.40 -27.28 -36.62
N GLU A 260 -54.68 -28.22 -35.78
CA GLU A 260 -55.33 -29.50 -36.05
C GLU A 260 -54.49 -30.59 -36.75
N LYS A 261 -54.52 -31.73 -36.07
CA LYS A 261 -54.45 -33.10 -36.53
C LYS A 261 -53.16 -33.88 -36.71
N ASP A 262 -53.16 -34.88 -35.88
CA ASP A 262 -53.16 -36.35 -36.10
C ASP A 262 -51.80 -37.08 -36.30
N ALA A 263 -51.74 -38.10 -35.44
CA ALA A 263 -51.31 -39.48 -35.67
C ALA A 263 -49.80 -39.73 -35.94
N GLU A 264 -49.08 -40.37 -35.10
CA GLU A 264 -49.00 -41.79 -34.71
C GLU A 264 -48.01 -41.93 -33.53
#